data_3b4d87ff3b63eaeba5786143cf4a6afb
#
_entry.id   3b4d87ff3b63eaeba5786143cf4a6afb
#
_cell.length_a   1.000
_cell.length_b   1.000
_cell.length_c   1.000
_cell.angle_alpha   90.00
_cell.angle_beta   90.00
_cell.angle_gamma   90.00
#
_symmetry.space_group_name_H-M   'P 1'
#
loop_
_entity.id
_entity.type
_entity.pdbx_description
1 polymer ?
#
loop_
_entity_poly.entity_id
_entity_poly.type
_entity_poly.pdbx_seq_one_letter_code
_entity_poly.pdbx_strand_id
1 'polypeptide(L)'
;MYQVVLRAQIESDSGPVVTNTTALSESGVLLATEIACDVGRRLVFQLSFPGLLEPQTFAGRVLGVRAPDGDDALRLVELRFEFRAEEERRYVADIVERVRDSGVFRAAPPHTAEGEYRVLLVEDNPVILQLFAYGVDKYFRQKATTVCVDFAGDAEMAWEMFHGVTYDLAIVDYFLPVSTGADLITRMRRDPTLHGVPVIAISVGGVSAREACLEAGADLFLDKPIVLRDLFTTLARLTVPFTVRPAAG
;
A
#
# COMPACT_ATOMS: atom_id res chain seq x y z
N MET A 1 -1.61 -13.31 13.75
CA MET A 1 -0.87 -12.17 13.14
C MET A 1 -1.51 -11.94 11.79
N TYR A 2 -1.90 -10.71 11.51
CA TYR A 2 -2.56 -10.33 10.25
C TYR A 2 -1.49 -9.84 9.28
N GLN A 3 -1.54 -10.26 8.03
CA GLN A 3 -0.67 -9.68 6.99
C GLN A 3 -1.07 -8.24 6.77
N VAL A 4 -0.13 -7.33 6.93
CA VAL A 4 -0.33 -5.90 6.75
C VAL A 4 1.01 -5.24 6.45
N VAL A 5 1.02 -4.40 5.43
CA VAL A 5 2.18 -3.60 5.07
C VAL A 5 1.97 -2.19 5.59
N LEU A 6 2.75 -1.81 6.61
CA LEU A 6 2.80 -0.46 7.15
C LEU A 6 4.23 0.05 7.00
N ARG A 7 4.38 1.33 6.71
CA ARG A 7 5.70 1.96 6.81
C ARG A 7 6.18 1.90 8.25
N ALA A 8 7.39 1.40 8.43
CA ALA A 8 8.08 1.34 9.70
C ALA A 8 9.41 2.10 9.61
N GLN A 9 9.83 2.70 10.71
CA GLN A 9 11.14 3.31 10.85
C GLN A 9 11.78 2.77 12.12
N ILE A 10 12.93 2.14 11.99
CA ILE A 10 13.68 1.56 13.12
C ILE A 10 14.80 2.53 13.49
N GLU A 11 14.95 2.84 14.78
CA GLU A 11 16.09 3.57 15.28
C GLU A 11 17.31 2.63 15.35
N SER A 12 18.38 2.98 14.65
CA SER A 12 19.64 2.25 14.67
C SER A 12 20.83 3.14 15.05
N ASP A 13 21.95 2.53 15.41
CA ASP A 13 23.18 3.24 15.79
C ASP A 13 23.75 4.08 14.63
N SER A 14 23.40 3.75 13.39
CA SER A 14 23.79 4.47 12.16
C SER A 14 22.72 5.46 11.66
N GLY A 15 21.65 5.66 12.41
CA GLY A 15 20.52 6.52 12.06
C GLY A 15 19.23 5.74 11.79
N PRO A 16 18.13 6.45 11.48
CA PRO A 16 16.85 5.82 11.24
C PRO A 16 16.85 5.04 9.91
N VAL A 17 16.36 3.80 9.95
CA VAL A 17 16.19 2.94 8.77
C VAL A 17 14.72 2.76 8.49
N VAL A 18 14.32 3.14 7.29
CA VAL A 18 12.93 2.98 6.82
C VAL A 18 12.76 1.56 6.31
N THR A 19 11.68 0.93 6.69
CA THR A 19 11.32 -0.43 6.32
C THR A 19 9.80 -0.59 6.31
N ASN A 20 9.31 -1.80 6.07
CA ASN A 20 7.90 -2.12 6.08
C ASN A 20 7.58 -3.27 7.03
N THR A 21 6.36 -3.28 7.53
CA THR A 21 5.82 -4.48 8.18
C THR A 21 5.38 -5.48 7.10
N THR A 22 5.42 -6.76 7.43
CA THR A 22 4.78 -7.81 6.64
C THR A 22 3.58 -8.41 7.38
N ALA A 23 3.57 -8.27 8.70
CA ALA A 23 2.44 -8.68 9.52
C ALA A 23 2.39 -7.93 10.84
N LEU A 24 1.19 -7.79 11.41
CA LEU A 24 0.92 -7.12 12.68
C LEU A 24 -0.06 -7.94 13.52
N SER A 25 0.07 -7.85 14.83
CA SER A 25 -0.88 -8.37 15.82
C SER A 25 -0.93 -7.46 17.03
N GLU A 26 -1.85 -7.69 17.94
CA GLU A 26 -1.92 -6.97 19.21
C GLU A 26 -0.66 -7.15 20.09
N SER A 27 0.10 -8.22 19.86
CA SER A 27 1.28 -8.56 20.67
C SER A 27 2.61 -8.32 19.98
N GLY A 28 2.64 -8.02 18.67
CA GLY A 28 3.90 -7.86 17.97
C GLY A 28 3.75 -7.59 16.47
N VAL A 29 4.90 -7.43 15.83
CA VAL A 29 5.02 -7.08 14.42
C VAL A 29 6.13 -7.90 13.75
N LEU A 30 5.96 -8.21 12.48
CA LEU A 30 6.98 -8.79 11.61
C LEU A 30 7.46 -7.69 10.65
N LEU A 31 8.75 -7.37 10.69
CA LEU A 31 9.40 -6.36 9.86
C LEU A 31 10.28 -7.01 8.80
N ALA A 32 10.26 -6.50 7.58
CA ALA A 32 11.22 -6.84 6.54
C ALA A 32 12.31 -5.75 6.54
N THR A 33 13.53 -6.05 6.98
CA THR A 33 14.59 -5.04 7.18
C THR A 33 16.00 -5.58 6.88
N GLU A 34 16.88 -4.69 6.44
CA GLU A 34 18.31 -4.99 6.25
C GLU A 34 19.10 -4.92 7.57
N ILE A 35 18.48 -4.42 8.66
CA ILE A 35 19.16 -4.28 9.94
C ILE A 35 19.51 -5.66 10.49
N ALA A 36 20.80 -5.84 10.78
CA ALA A 36 21.24 -6.99 11.55
C ALA A 36 20.81 -6.84 13.03
N CYS A 37 20.00 -7.76 13.51
CA CYS A 37 19.57 -7.79 14.90
C CYS A 37 19.70 -9.21 15.47
N ASP A 38 20.07 -9.27 16.75
CA ASP A 38 20.12 -10.53 17.49
C ASP A 38 18.80 -10.78 18.21
N VAL A 39 18.45 -12.05 18.37
CA VAL A 39 17.31 -12.46 19.20
C VAL A 39 17.51 -11.96 20.63
N GLY A 40 16.47 -11.40 21.21
CA GLY A 40 16.49 -10.79 22.55
C GLY A 40 16.85 -9.30 22.53
N ARG A 41 17.38 -8.74 21.42
CA ARG A 41 17.65 -7.30 21.32
C ARG A 41 16.35 -6.51 21.43
N ARG A 42 16.41 -5.39 22.15
CA ARG A 42 15.32 -4.41 22.19
C ARG A 42 15.51 -3.40 21.07
N LEU A 43 14.45 -3.18 20.29
CA LEU A 43 14.41 -2.16 19.26
C LEU A 43 13.33 -1.13 19.57
N VAL A 44 13.61 0.12 19.20
CA VAL A 44 12.63 1.21 19.17
C VAL A 44 12.31 1.47 17.70
N PHE A 45 11.04 1.55 17.38
CA PHE A 45 10.60 1.75 16.02
C PHE A 45 9.29 2.53 15.98
N GLN A 46 9.06 3.17 14.85
CA GLN A 46 7.83 3.90 14.58
C GLN A 46 7.01 3.14 13.53
N LEU A 47 5.69 3.11 13.70
CA LEU A 47 4.76 2.60 12.72
C LEU A 47 3.81 3.71 12.28
N SER A 48 3.65 3.86 10.98
CA SER A 48 2.66 4.76 10.40
C SER A 48 1.36 3.99 10.18
N PHE A 49 0.36 4.29 10.99
CA PHE A 49 -0.96 3.68 10.86
C PHE A 49 -1.86 4.56 9.98
N PRO A 50 -2.68 3.94 9.15
CA PRO A 50 -3.71 4.66 8.41
C PRO A 50 -4.63 5.44 9.38
N GLY A 51 -4.90 6.71 9.04
CA GLY A 51 -5.75 7.59 9.85
C GLY A 51 -5.10 8.25 11.05
N LEU A 52 -3.84 7.97 11.33
CA LEU A 52 -3.06 8.73 12.30
C LEU A 52 -2.15 9.72 11.57
N LEU A 53 -2.19 10.98 12.01
CA LEU A 53 -1.38 12.05 11.41
C LEU A 53 0.11 11.89 11.69
N GLU A 54 0.44 11.22 12.79
CA GLU A 54 1.83 11.03 13.23
C GLU A 54 2.15 9.54 13.42
N PRO A 55 3.37 9.11 13.04
CA PRO A 55 3.84 7.77 13.33
C PRO A 55 3.83 7.51 14.84
N GLN A 56 3.45 6.31 15.24
CA GLN A 56 3.42 5.91 16.64
C GLN A 56 4.72 5.18 16.99
N THR A 57 5.34 5.58 18.11
CA THR A 57 6.61 5.00 18.58
C THR A 57 6.34 3.82 19.51
N PHE A 58 6.96 2.69 19.20
CA PHE A 58 6.89 1.45 19.97
C PHE A 58 8.28 0.97 20.37
N ALA A 59 8.30 0.18 21.42
CA ALA A 59 9.45 -0.66 21.75
C ALA A 59 9.06 -2.13 21.59
N GLY A 60 9.99 -2.93 21.12
CA GLY A 60 9.78 -4.36 20.98
C GLY A 60 11.05 -5.15 21.16
N ARG A 61 10.88 -6.42 21.53
CA ARG A 61 11.99 -7.38 21.68
C ARG A 61 12.00 -8.35 20.52
N VAL A 62 13.14 -8.54 19.91
CA VAL A 62 13.35 -9.49 18.83
C VAL A 62 13.12 -10.91 19.33
N LEU A 63 12.14 -11.59 18.77
CA LEU A 63 11.85 -13.00 19.06
C LEU A 63 12.55 -13.95 18.10
N GLY A 64 12.69 -13.53 16.84
CA GLY A 64 13.28 -14.33 15.79
C GLY A 64 13.76 -13.48 14.63
N VAL A 65 14.77 -13.99 13.94
CA VAL A 65 15.28 -13.41 12.69
C VAL A 65 15.35 -14.54 11.68
N ARG A 66 14.73 -14.36 10.53
CA ARG A 66 14.79 -15.30 9.40
C ARG A 66 15.47 -14.61 8.25
N ALA A 67 16.53 -15.23 7.72
CA ALA A 67 17.09 -14.82 6.45
C ALA A 67 16.15 -15.32 5.32
N PRO A 68 15.93 -14.56 4.25
CA PRO A 68 15.24 -15.08 3.07
C PRO A 68 16.09 -16.18 2.40
N ASP A 69 15.42 -17.07 1.69
CA ASP A 69 16.08 -18.06 0.84
C ASP A 69 16.59 -17.33 -0.41
N GLY A 70 17.84 -16.90 -0.41
CA GLY A 70 18.49 -16.21 -1.53
C GLY A 70 19.47 -15.13 -1.13
N ASP A 71 19.96 -14.38 -2.13
CA ASP A 71 20.98 -13.33 -1.99
C ASP A 71 20.37 -11.97 -1.53
N ASP A 72 19.11 -11.96 -1.09
CA ASP A 72 18.39 -10.78 -0.62
C ASP A 72 18.91 -10.33 0.74
N ALA A 73 19.27 -9.06 0.84
CA ALA A 73 19.72 -8.42 2.08
C ALA A 73 18.61 -8.27 3.13
N LEU A 74 17.35 -8.39 2.75
CA LEU A 74 16.18 -8.23 3.62
C LEU A 74 15.98 -9.44 4.54
N ARG A 75 15.87 -9.18 5.83
CA ARG A 75 15.58 -10.18 6.86
C ARG A 75 14.19 -9.96 7.44
N LEU A 76 13.50 -11.04 7.76
CA LEU A 76 12.26 -10.98 8.50
C LEU A 76 12.56 -11.01 10.00
N VAL A 77 12.27 -9.90 10.68
CA VAL A 77 12.51 -9.73 12.12
C VAL A 77 11.18 -9.74 12.86
N GLU A 78 10.97 -10.75 13.67
CA GLU A 78 9.80 -10.86 14.52
C GLU A 78 10.03 -10.13 15.83
N LEU A 79 9.17 -9.13 16.12
CA LEU A 79 9.21 -8.32 17.34
C LEU A 79 7.96 -8.55 18.18
N ARG A 80 8.14 -8.74 19.49
CA ARG A 80 7.06 -8.64 20.48
C ARG A 80 7.06 -7.24 21.05
N PHE A 81 5.89 -6.58 21.08
CA PHE A 81 5.74 -5.28 21.73
C PHE A 81 6.07 -5.34 23.22
N GLU A 82 6.77 -4.33 23.70
CA GLU A 82 7.01 -4.07 25.12
C GLU A 82 6.17 -2.85 25.54
N PHE A 83 5.01 -3.09 26.10
CA PHE A 83 4.12 -2.05 26.57
C PHE A 83 4.56 -1.51 27.94
N ARG A 84 4.50 -0.20 28.11
CA ARG A 84 4.80 0.48 29.37
C ARG A 84 3.60 0.52 30.33
N ALA A 85 2.39 0.46 29.77
CA ALA A 85 1.13 0.49 30.49
C ALA A 85 0.06 -0.32 29.74
N GLU A 86 -0.98 -0.73 30.47
CA GLU A 86 -2.14 -1.44 29.90
C GLU A 86 -2.93 -0.59 28.91
N GLU A 87 -2.87 0.74 29.08
CA GLU A 87 -3.49 1.70 28.16
C GLU A 87 -2.83 1.66 26.77
N GLU A 88 -1.50 1.56 26.72
CA GLU A 88 -0.74 1.43 25.47
C GLU A 88 -1.10 0.13 24.73
N ARG A 89 -1.26 -0.96 25.48
CA ARG A 89 -1.70 -2.24 24.96
C ARG A 89 -3.11 -2.17 24.37
N ARG A 90 -4.04 -1.56 25.09
CA ARG A 90 -5.43 -1.35 24.61
C ARG A 90 -5.46 -0.48 23.36
N TYR A 91 -4.62 0.57 23.33
CA TYR A 91 -4.50 1.44 22.19
C TYR A 91 -4.03 0.69 20.94
N VAL A 92 -3.00 -0.17 21.07
CA VAL A 92 -2.53 -1.00 19.97
C VAL A 92 -3.62 -2.00 19.53
N ALA A 93 -4.32 -2.64 20.47
CA ALA A 93 -5.41 -3.56 20.15
C ALA A 93 -6.52 -2.85 19.35
N ASP A 94 -6.94 -1.65 19.77
CA ASP A 94 -7.94 -0.83 19.06
C ASP A 94 -7.49 -0.44 17.65
N ILE A 95 -6.20 -0.07 17.47
CA ILE A 95 -5.64 0.21 16.15
C ILE A 95 -5.65 -1.05 15.27
N VAL A 96 -5.16 -2.17 15.79
CA VAL A 96 -5.12 -3.45 15.05
C VAL A 96 -6.54 -3.90 14.66
N GLU A 97 -7.52 -3.71 15.53
CA GLU A 97 -8.91 -3.99 15.24
C GLU A 97 -9.47 -3.08 14.13
N ARG A 98 -9.20 -1.78 14.20
CA ARG A 98 -9.60 -0.83 13.14
C ARG A 98 -8.92 -1.16 11.80
N VAL A 99 -7.65 -1.48 11.82
CA VAL A 99 -6.90 -1.90 10.63
C VAL A 99 -7.48 -3.19 10.04
N ARG A 100 -7.84 -4.15 10.89
CA ARG A 100 -8.51 -5.39 10.48
C ARG A 100 -9.89 -5.13 9.88
N ASP A 101 -10.70 -4.31 10.53
CA ASP A 101 -12.10 -4.08 10.17
C ASP A 101 -12.24 -3.08 9.01
N SER A 102 -11.23 -2.24 8.77
CA SER A 102 -11.23 -1.29 7.65
C SER A 102 -11.14 -1.96 6.28
N GLY A 103 -10.76 -3.23 6.23
CA GLY A 103 -10.54 -3.96 4.97
C GLY A 103 -9.36 -3.44 4.13
N VAL A 104 -8.69 -2.40 4.62
CA VAL A 104 -7.65 -1.64 3.90
C VAL A 104 -6.37 -2.45 3.69
N PHE A 105 -6.18 -3.54 4.43
CA PHE A 105 -4.94 -4.31 4.43
C PHE A 105 -5.15 -5.83 4.38
N ARG A 106 -6.13 -6.28 3.62
CA ARG A 106 -6.12 -7.68 3.22
C ARG A 106 -5.03 -7.86 2.17
N ALA A 107 -4.04 -8.70 2.46
CA ALA A 107 -3.36 -9.40 1.37
C ALA A 107 -4.48 -10.02 0.53
N ALA A 108 -4.56 -9.62 -0.73
CA ALA A 108 -5.61 -10.04 -1.61
C ALA A 108 -5.75 -11.58 -1.56
N PRO A 109 -6.91 -12.13 -1.25
CA PRO A 109 -7.14 -13.53 -1.53
C PRO A 109 -6.98 -13.72 -3.05
N PRO A 110 -6.44 -14.86 -3.51
CA PRO A 110 -6.42 -15.16 -4.92
C PRO A 110 -7.84 -15.00 -5.47
N HIS A 111 -7.98 -14.37 -6.62
CA HIS A 111 -9.26 -14.12 -7.28
C HIS A 111 -10.17 -15.34 -7.25
N THR A 112 -11.28 -15.27 -6.53
CA THR A 112 -12.31 -16.30 -6.51
C THR A 112 -13.73 -15.75 -6.57
N ALA A 113 -13.91 -14.43 -6.71
CA ALA A 113 -15.24 -13.84 -6.90
C ALA A 113 -15.34 -13.20 -8.30
N GLU A 114 -16.12 -13.82 -9.17
CA GLU A 114 -16.58 -13.22 -10.43
C GLU A 114 -17.32 -11.92 -10.11
N GLY A 115 -16.80 -10.76 -10.58
CA GLY A 115 -17.50 -9.48 -10.51
C GLY A 115 -16.96 -8.45 -9.52
N GLU A 116 -15.82 -8.65 -8.90
CA GLU A 116 -15.18 -7.64 -8.04
C GLU A 116 -14.20 -6.77 -8.85
N TYR A 117 -14.36 -5.44 -8.76
CA TYR A 117 -13.44 -4.48 -9.38
C TYR A 117 -12.22 -4.26 -8.49
N ARG A 118 -11.02 -4.41 -9.03
CA ARG A 118 -9.79 -4.29 -8.24
C ARG A 118 -8.98 -3.06 -8.60
N VAL A 119 -8.61 -2.30 -7.58
CA VAL A 119 -7.83 -1.08 -7.72
C VAL A 119 -6.54 -1.21 -6.92
N LEU A 120 -5.40 -0.97 -7.56
CA LEU A 120 -4.12 -0.80 -6.87
C LEU A 120 -3.85 0.69 -6.66
N LEU A 121 -3.66 1.09 -5.41
CA LEU A 121 -3.17 2.42 -5.03
C LEU A 121 -1.67 2.34 -4.75
N VAL A 122 -0.86 3.13 -5.47
CA VAL A 122 0.58 3.21 -5.29
C VAL A 122 0.91 4.59 -4.75
N GLU A 123 1.17 4.68 -3.46
CA GLU A 123 1.34 5.92 -2.70
C GLU A 123 2.04 5.60 -1.38
N ASP A 124 3.04 6.36 -0.99
CA ASP A 124 3.78 6.15 0.26
C ASP A 124 3.16 6.87 1.47
N ASN A 125 2.27 7.82 1.23
CA ASN A 125 1.62 8.59 2.28
C ASN A 125 0.30 7.94 2.74
N PRO A 126 0.23 7.43 3.99
CA PRO A 126 -0.95 6.70 4.47
C PRO A 126 -2.22 7.57 4.55
N VAL A 127 -2.10 8.89 4.74
CA VAL A 127 -3.26 9.79 4.76
C VAL A 127 -3.89 9.91 3.38
N ILE A 128 -3.03 9.99 2.36
CA ILE A 128 -3.49 10.06 0.97
C ILE A 128 -4.11 8.74 0.54
N LEU A 129 -3.49 7.61 0.91
CA LEU A 129 -4.05 6.27 0.69
C LEU A 129 -5.49 6.15 1.22
N GLN A 130 -5.74 6.61 2.44
CA GLN A 130 -7.09 6.57 3.03
C GLN A 130 -8.09 7.45 2.31
N LEU A 131 -7.68 8.66 1.92
CA LEU A 131 -8.55 9.54 1.16
C LEU A 131 -8.99 8.89 -0.17
N PHE A 132 -8.02 8.29 -0.88
CA PHE A 132 -8.32 7.59 -2.12
C PHE A 132 -9.17 6.34 -1.90
N ALA A 133 -8.81 5.49 -0.92
CA ALA A 133 -9.58 4.30 -0.60
C ALA A 133 -11.04 4.65 -0.27
N TYR A 134 -11.25 5.66 0.56
CA TYR A 134 -12.59 6.18 0.86
C TYR A 134 -13.32 6.68 -0.40
N GLY A 135 -12.63 7.46 -1.23
CA GLY A 135 -13.21 8.01 -2.46
C GLY A 135 -13.58 6.92 -3.47
N VAL A 136 -12.69 5.97 -3.68
CA VAL A 136 -12.91 4.82 -4.59
C VAL A 136 -14.06 3.96 -4.08
N ASP A 137 -14.05 3.55 -2.82
CA ASP A 137 -15.13 2.76 -2.20
C ASP A 137 -16.48 3.49 -2.31
N LYS A 138 -16.53 4.78 -1.97
CA LYS A 138 -17.74 5.60 -2.07
C LYS A 138 -18.26 5.69 -3.50
N TYR A 139 -17.38 5.84 -4.51
CA TYR A 139 -17.75 5.87 -5.91
C TYR A 139 -18.39 4.56 -6.36
N PHE A 140 -17.74 3.42 -6.07
CA PHE A 140 -18.23 2.12 -6.50
C PHE A 140 -19.49 1.68 -5.76
N ARG A 141 -19.64 2.00 -4.48
CA ARG A 141 -20.90 1.78 -3.73
C ARG A 141 -22.09 2.48 -4.38
N GLN A 142 -21.91 3.69 -4.90
CA GLN A 142 -22.96 4.40 -5.65
C GLN A 142 -23.35 3.70 -6.96
N LYS A 143 -22.48 2.85 -7.49
CA LYS A 143 -22.66 2.05 -8.70
C LYS A 143 -23.15 0.62 -8.41
N ALA A 144 -23.40 0.28 -7.14
CA ALA A 144 -23.71 -1.08 -6.70
C ALA A 144 -22.66 -2.13 -7.14
N THR A 145 -21.40 -1.72 -7.22
CA THR A 145 -20.27 -2.56 -7.62
C THR A 145 -19.37 -2.79 -6.40
N THR A 146 -19.01 -4.02 -6.13
CA THR A 146 -18.02 -4.35 -5.10
C THR A 146 -16.63 -3.97 -5.60
N VAL A 147 -15.85 -3.30 -4.76
CA VAL A 147 -14.47 -2.92 -5.07
C VAL A 147 -13.52 -3.46 -4.02
N CYS A 148 -12.40 -3.99 -4.46
CA CYS A 148 -11.25 -4.31 -3.62
C CYS A 148 -10.15 -3.28 -3.91
N VAL A 149 -9.60 -2.66 -2.87
CA VAL A 149 -8.52 -1.68 -2.99
C VAL A 149 -7.30 -2.23 -2.29
N ASP A 150 -6.24 -2.48 -3.06
CA ASP A 150 -4.94 -2.91 -2.58
C ASP A 150 -3.96 -1.74 -2.58
N PHE A 151 -2.87 -1.83 -1.82
CA PHE A 151 -1.93 -0.73 -1.60
C PHE A 151 -0.49 -1.16 -1.81
N ALA A 152 0.29 -0.31 -2.46
CA ALA A 152 1.73 -0.44 -2.56
C ALA A 152 2.39 0.87 -2.10
N GLY A 153 3.42 0.79 -1.26
CA GLY A 153 4.14 1.96 -0.75
C GLY A 153 5.26 2.46 -1.69
N ASP A 154 5.61 1.66 -2.68
CA ASP A 154 6.64 1.97 -3.67
C ASP A 154 6.41 1.23 -4.99
N ALA A 155 7.25 1.53 -5.99
CA ALA A 155 7.11 0.99 -7.33
C ALA A 155 7.46 -0.50 -7.43
N GLU A 156 8.41 -1.00 -6.64
CA GLU A 156 8.79 -2.42 -6.70
C GLU A 156 7.70 -3.29 -6.04
N MET A 157 7.17 -2.86 -4.91
CA MET A 157 6.02 -3.52 -4.30
C MET A 157 4.82 -3.54 -5.26
N ALA A 158 4.53 -2.42 -5.93
CA ALA A 158 3.47 -2.36 -6.93
C ALA A 158 3.73 -3.35 -8.08
N TRP A 159 4.97 -3.43 -8.54
CA TRP A 159 5.38 -4.33 -9.61
C TRP A 159 5.17 -5.81 -9.24
N GLU A 160 5.56 -6.22 -8.04
CA GLU A 160 5.31 -7.58 -7.55
C GLU A 160 3.81 -7.89 -7.46
N MET A 161 3.02 -6.93 -6.95
CA MET A 161 1.57 -7.09 -6.84
C MET A 161 0.90 -7.24 -8.21
N PHE A 162 1.33 -6.49 -9.22
CA PHE A 162 0.81 -6.61 -10.60
C PHE A 162 1.04 -8.01 -11.21
N HIS A 163 2.10 -8.71 -10.82
CA HIS A 163 2.37 -10.08 -11.29
C HIS A 163 1.65 -11.15 -10.46
N GLY A 164 1.28 -10.83 -9.24
CA GLY A 164 0.53 -11.74 -8.36
C GLY A 164 -0.99 -11.67 -8.52
N VAL A 165 -1.50 -10.50 -8.97
CA VAL A 165 -2.94 -10.21 -9.00
C VAL A 165 -3.29 -9.38 -10.23
N THR A 166 -4.45 -9.64 -10.84
CA THR A 166 -4.98 -8.80 -11.92
C THR A 166 -5.73 -7.60 -11.34
N TYR A 167 -5.39 -6.41 -11.80
CA TYR A 167 -6.03 -5.15 -11.43
C TYR A 167 -6.80 -4.55 -12.60
N ASP A 168 -7.95 -3.95 -12.30
CA ASP A 168 -8.80 -3.25 -13.27
C ASP A 168 -8.43 -1.77 -13.38
N LEU A 169 -7.71 -1.25 -12.41
CA LEU A 169 -7.26 0.14 -12.35
C LEU A 169 -6.03 0.27 -11.45
N ALA A 170 -5.09 1.11 -11.84
CA ALA A 170 -4.01 1.59 -10.98
C ALA A 170 -4.14 3.10 -10.74
N ILE A 171 -3.91 3.53 -9.50
CA ILE A 171 -3.77 4.96 -9.15
C ILE A 171 -2.35 5.11 -8.59
N VAL A 172 -1.51 5.90 -9.26
CA VAL A 172 -0.06 5.94 -9.03
C VAL A 172 0.39 7.35 -8.69
N ASP A 173 1.00 7.54 -7.52
CA ASP A 173 1.68 8.81 -7.23
C ASP A 173 2.95 8.94 -8.06
N TYR A 174 3.21 10.15 -8.51
CA TYR A 174 4.45 10.48 -9.19
C TYR A 174 5.66 10.39 -8.25
N PHE A 175 5.53 10.92 -7.03
CA PHE A 175 6.60 10.92 -6.04
C PHE A 175 6.56 9.65 -5.19
N LEU A 176 7.24 8.62 -5.63
CA LEU A 176 7.43 7.38 -4.88
C LEU A 176 8.87 7.29 -4.34
N PRO A 177 9.08 6.53 -3.27
CA PRO A 177 10.44 6.22 -2.82
C PRO A 177 11.23 5.50 -3.91
N VAL A 178 12.54 5.83 -4.03
CA VAL A 178 13.54 5.20 -4.91
C VAL A 178 13.35 5.49 -6.42
N SER A 179 12.11 5.43 -6.94
CA SER A 179 11.80 5.67 -8.35
C SER A 179 10.55 6.52 -8.50
N THR A 180 10.32 7.08 -9.67
CA THR A 180 9.10 7.86 -9.91
C THR A 180 7.92 6.98 -10.34
N GLY A 181 6.69 7.44 -10.12
CA GLY A 181 5.51 6.78 -10.68
C GLY A 181 5.52 6.73 -12.21
N ALA A 182 6.16 7.69 -12.87
CA ALA A 182 6.34 7.66 -14.32
C ALA A 182 7.23 6.49 -14.77
N ASP A 183 8.27 6.14 -14.01
CA ASP A 183 9.10 4.96 -14.29
C ASP A 183 8.28 3.67 -14.18
N LEU A 184 7.47 3.53 -13.12
CA LEU A 184 6.55 2.41 -12.95
C LEU A 184 5.56 2.31 -14.12
N ILE A 185 4.92 3.41 -14.49
CA ILE A 185 3.96 3.46 -15.62
C ILE A 185 4.64 3.05 -16.92
N THR A 186 5.85 3.57 -17.18
CA THR A 186 6.64 3.18 -18.36
C THR A 186 6.91 1.67 -18.37
N ARG A 187 7.25 1.09 -17.23
CA ARG A 187 7.48 -0.35 -17.06
C ARG A 187 6.20 -1.15 -17.33
N MET A 188 5.05 -0.71 -16.79
CA MET A 188 3.74 -1.31 -17.05
C MET A 188 3.37 -1.28 -18.53
N ARG A 189 3.60 -0.19 -19.23
CA ARG A 189 3.26 -0.05 -20.66
C ARG A 189 4.12 -0.92 -21.57
N ARG A 190 5.31 -1.33 -21.12
CA ARG A 190 6.19 -2.26 -21.83
C ARG A 190 5.86 -3.73 -21.56
N ASP A 191 5.12 -4.00 -20.50
CA ASP A 191 4.72 -5.38 -20.16
C ASP A 191 3.44 -5.77 -20.92
N PRO A 192 3.46 -6.88 -21.70
CA PRO A 192 2.30 -7.33 -22.47
C PRO A 192 1.06 -7.65 -21.64
N THR A 193 1.23 -7.97 -20.35
CA THR A 193 0.14 -8.32 -19.45
C THR A 193 -0.46 -7.09 -18.76
N LEU A 194 0.29 -5.99 -18.62
CA LEU A 194 -0.07 -4.80 -17.88
C LEU A 194 -0.36 -3.57 -18.75
N HIS A 195 0.03 -3.60 -20.04
CA HIS A 195 -0.08 -2.44 -20.94
C HIS A 195 -1.51 -1.90 -21.09
N GLY A 196 -2.52 -2.75 -20.89
CA GLY A 196 -3.94 -2.40 -20.99
C GLY A 196 -4.58 -1.98 -19.66
N VAL A 197 -3.88 -2.06 -18.53
CA VAL A 197 -4.43 -1.64 -17.23
C VAL A 197 -4.57 -0.11 -17.23
N PRO A 198 -5.77 0.44 -17.01
CA PRO A 198 -5.97 1.88 -16.89
C PRO A 198 -5.15 2.46 -15.72
N VAL A 199 -4.52 3.62 -15.93
CA VAL A 199 -3.68 4.28 -14.94
C VAL A 199 -4.12 5.74 -14.74
N ILE A 200 -4.44 6.09 -13.50
CA ILE A 200 -4.56 7.47 -13.04
C ILE A 200 -3.26 7.85 -12.32
N ALA A 201 -2.50 8.79 -12.87
CA ALA A 201 -1.38 9.36 -12.16
C ALA A 201 -1.84 10.51 -11.25
N ILE A 202 -1.18 10.67 -10.10
CA ILE A 202 -1.47 11.73 -9.13
C ILE A 202 -0.17 12.43 -8.72
N SER A 203 -0.19 13.74 -8.47
CA SER A 203 0.99 14.45 -7.98
C SER A 203 0.70 15.85 -7.45
N VAL A 204 1.63 16.35 -6.62
CA VAL A 204 1.77 17.81 -6.30
C VAL A 204 2.75 18.51 -7.25
N GLY A 205 3.39 17.80 -8.17
CA GLY A 205 4.55 18.26 -8.94
C GLY A 205 4.24 19.20 -10.11
N GLY A 206 3.00 19.66 -10.27
CA GLY A 206 2.63 20.62 -11.32
C GLY A 206 2.80 20.08 -12.75
N VAL A 207 3.11 21.00 -13.70
CA VAL A 207 3.14 20.69 -15.14
C VAL A 207 4.16 19.60 -15.48
N SER A 208 5.37 19.67 -14.92
CA SER A 208 6.46 18.73 -15.25
C SER A 208 6.12 17.28 -14.85
N ALA A 209 5.55 17.06 -13.66
CA ALA A 209 5.14 15.73 -13.22
C ALA A 209 3.95 15.21 -14.05
N ARG A 210 3.03 16.11 -14.43
CA ARG A 210 1.90 15.77 -15.31
C ARG A 210 2.40 15.31 -16.68
N GLU A 211 3.28 16.07 -17.31
CA GLU A 211 3.86 15.74 -18.63
C GLU A 211 4.60 14.40 -18.55
N ALA A 212 5.47 14.22 -17.57
CA ALA A 212 6.21 12.96 -17.38
C ALA A 212 5.29 11.75 -17.24
N CYS A 213 4.21 11.85 -16.44
CA CYS A 213 3.26 10.75 -16.28
C CYS A 213 2.48 10.44 -17.56
N LEU A 214 2.02 11.48 -18.29
CA LEU A 214 1.26 11.29 -19.53
C LEU A 214 2.16 10.74 -20.65
N GLU A 215 3.40 11.20 -20.76
CA GLU A 215 4.40 10.64 -21.69
C GLU A 215 4.76 9.19 -21.37
N ALA A 216 4.80 8.84 -20.07
CA ALA A 216 4.99 7.47 -19.62
C ALA A 216 3.80 6.55 -19.95
N GLY A 217 2.63 7.13 -20.30
CA GLY A 217 1.43 6.40 -20.71
C GLY A 217 0.33 6.34 -19.65
N ALA A 218 0.30 7.25 -18.68
CA ALA A 218 -0.88 7.42 -17.83
C ALA A 218 -2.10 7.83 -18.68
N ASP A 219 -3.27 7.24 -18.40
CA ASP A 219 -4.51 7.56 -19.12
C ASP A 219 -5.10 8.89 -18.65
N LEU A 220 -4.99 9.17 -17.37
CA LEU A 220 -5.47 10.41 -16.75
C LEU A 220 -4.51 10.87 -15.65
N PHE A 221 -4.62 12.16 -15.31
CA PHE A 221 -3.81 12.77 -14.27
C PHE A 221 -4.69 13.62 -13.33
N LEU A 222 -4.42 13.55 -12.03
CA LEU A 222 -5.05 14.39 -11.01
C LEU A 222 -4.01 15.16 -10.21
N ASP A 223 -4.25 16.44 -10.05
CA ASP A 223 -3.42 17.30 -9.18
C ASP A 223 -3.82 17.12 -7.72
N LYS A 224 -2.86 17.00 -6.81
CA LYS A 224 -3.07 17.13 -5.37
C LYS A 224 -3.14 18.62 -5.00
N PRO A 225 -4.03 19.06 -4.09
CA PRO A 225 -4.91 18.26 -3.22
C PRO A 225 -6.11 17.67 -3.97
N ILE A 226 -6.39 16.40 -3.68
CA ILE A 226 -7.46 15.65 -4.35
C ILE A 226 -8.82 16.08 -3.83
N VAL A 227 -9.69 16.47 -4.74
CA VAL A 227 -11.11 16.73 -4.47
C VAL A 227 -11.93 15.52 -4.89
N LEU A 228 -12.78 15.00 -4.02
CA LEU A 228 -13.59 13.79 -4.30
C LEU A 228 -14.40 13.90 -5.59
N ARG A 229 -14.91 15.10 -5.93
CA ARG A 229 -15.62 15.32 -7.17
C ARG A 229 -14.75 15.05 -8.40
N ASP A 230 -13.50 15.48 -8.38
CA ASP A 230 -12.56 15.33 -9.49
C ASP A 230 -12.12 13.86 -9.61
N LEU A 231 -11.90 13.19 -8.48
CA LEU A 231 -11.67 11.76 -8.44
C LEU A 231 -12.86 10.99 -9.06
N PHE A 232 -14.11 11.31 -8.68
CA PHE A 232 -15.30 10.66 -9.21
C PHE A 232 -15.46 10.89 -10.72
N THR A 233 -15.20 12.11 -11.19
CA THR A 233 -15.23 12.42 -12.62
C THR A 233 -14.18 11.63 -13.39
N THR A 234 -12.99 11.49 -12.80
CA THR A 234 -11.87 10.74 -13.40
C THR A 234 -12.16 9.24 -13.45
N LEU A 235 -12.66 8.68 -12.35
CA LEU A 235 -13.12 7.28 -12.31
C LEU A 235 -14.23 7.01 -13.33
N ALA A 236 -15.20 7.92 -13.45
CA ALA A 236 -16.29 7.76 -14.41
C ALA A 236 -15.81 7.73 -15.86
N ARG A 237 -14.70 8.36 -16.19
CA ARG A 237 -14.12 8.33 -17.55
C ARG A 237 -13.44 6.99 -17.89
N LEU A 238 -12.88 6.30 -16.89
CA LEU A 238 -12.17 5.04 -17.07
C LEU A 238 -13.07 3.81 -16.84
N THR A 239 -14.12 3.95 -16.04
CA THR A 239 -15.04 2.87 -15.71
C THR A 239 -16.34 2.95 -16.55
N VAL A 240 -16.25 3.22 -17.86
CA VAL A 240 -17.40 3.16 -18.79
C VAL A 240 -18.02 1.76 -18.75
N PRO A 241 -19.36 1.61 -18.85
CA PRO A 241 -20.13 0.60 -18.15
C PRO A 241 -19.57 -0.80 -18.30
N PHE A 242 -19.34 -1.41 -17.15
CA PHE A 242 -19.05 -2.83 -17.01
C PHE A 242 -20.26 -3.61 -17.56
N THR A 243 -20.26 -3.89 -18.83
CA THR A 243 -21.04 -5.00 -19.34
C THR A 243 -20.33 -6.25 -18.81
N VAL A 244 -21.00 -6.91 -17.86
CA VAL A 244 -20.63 -8.25 -17.40
C VAL A 244 -20.15 -9.03 -18.61
N ARG A 245 -18.87 -9.39 -18.68
CA ARG A 245 -18.40 -10.35 -19.69
C ARG A 245 -19.19 -11.62 -19.47
N PRO A 246 -19.97 -12.09 -20.46
CA PRO A 246 -20.61 -13.39 -20.32
C PRO A 246 -19.52 -14.43 -20.12
N ALA A 247 -19.71 -15.30 -19.13
CA ALA A 247 -18.85 -16.45 -18.91
C ALA A 247 -18.60 -17.13 -20.25
N ALA A 248 -17.33 -17.29 -20.64
CA ALA A 248 -16.97 -18.08 -21.80
C ALA A 248 -17.40 -19.52 -21.51
N GLY A 249 -18.42 -19.98 -22.26
CA GLY A 249 -18.91 -21.36 -22.23
C GLY A 249 -17.91 -22.37 -22.80
#